data_8c4101e879098aa2722ae573a2407c3a
#
_entry.id   8c4101e879098aa2722ae573a2407c3a
#
_cell.length_a   1.000
_cell.length_b   1.000
_cell.length_c   1.000
_cell.angle_alpha   90.00
_cell.angle_beta   90.00
_cell.angle_gamma   90.00
#
_symmetry.space_group_name_H-M   'P 1'
#
loop_
_entity.id
_entity.type
_entity.pdbx_description
1 polymer ?
#
loop_
_entity_poly.entity_id
_entity_poly.type
_entity_poly.pdbx_seq_one_letter_code
_entity_poly.pdbx_strand_id
1 'polypeptide(L)'
;MPIAESDWKTFKRVRLLALERFSKRVLDDCQRICCDESLTAHKRYRELYQLLQDRDRAMSTAFDDFRRSTARFCLKLMRRQGLVTDEEMMEFSPEVRYATELD
;
A
#
# COMPACT_ATOMS: atom_id res chain seq x y z
N MET A 1 -17.98 13.05 0.21
CA MET A 1 -17.72 13.83 -1.03
C MET A 1 -16.52 13.25 -1.77
N PRO A 2 -16.63 13.01 -3.07
CA PRO A 2 -15.48 12.60 -3.85
C PRO A 2 -14.46 13.74 -3.97
N ILE A 3 -13.21 13.38 -4.19
CA ILE A 3 -12.13 14.35 -4.34
C ILE A 3 -12.25 15.07 -5.69
N ALA A 4 -11.58 16.22 -5.81
CA ALA A 4 -11.53 16.99 -7.05
C ALA A 4 -10.89 16.20 -8.19
N GLU A 5 -11.19 16.56 -9.43
CA GLU A 5 -10.65 15.88 -10.62
C GLU A 5 -9.13 15.87 -10.65
N SER A 6 -8.50 16.98 -10.29
CA SER A 6 -7.03 17.08 -10.27
C SER A 6 -6.43 16.13 -9.23
N ASP A 7 -7.06 16.03 -8.07
CA ASP A 7 -6.61 15.10 -7.01
C ASP A 7 -6.82 13.65 -7.43
N TRP A 8 -7.89 13.36 -8.14
CA TRP A 8 -8.15 12.01 -8.65
C TRP A 8 -7.07 11.58 -9.65
N LYS A 9 -6.67 12.49 -10.53
CA LYS A 9 -5.58 12.21 -11.49
C LYS A 9 -4.27 11.92 -10.76
N THR A 10 -3.96 12.73 -9.75
CA THR A 10 -2.77 12.52 -8.92
C THR A 10 -2.86 11.19 -8.18
N PHE A 11 -4.03 10.88 -7.61
CA PHE A 11 -4.25 9.63 -6.88
C PHE A 11 -4.02 8.41 -7.76
N LYS A 12 -4.52 8.42 -8.99
CA LYS A 12 -4.34 7.27 -9.89
C LYS A 12 -2.86 6.97 -10.12
N ARG A 13 -2.05 8.02 -10.30
CA ARG A 13 -0.60 7.87 -10.50
C ARG A 13 0.11 7.44 -9.23
N VAL A 14 -0.17 8.09 -8.11
CA VAL A 14 0.46 7.77 -6.83
C VAL A 14 0.09 6.36 -6.36
N ARG A 15 -1.14 5.93 -6.61
CA ARG A 15 -1.58 4.57 -6.29
C ARG A 15 -0.72 3.51 -6.96
N LEU A 16 -0.37 3.70 -8.22
CA LEU A 16 0.48 2.73 -8.93
C LEU A 16 1.87 2.65 -8.30
N LEU A 17 2.42 3.79 -7.92
CA LEU A 17 3.71 3.83 -7.23
C LEU A 17 3.64 3.13 -5.86
N ALA A 18 2.58 3.41 -5.11
CA ALA A 18 2.38 2.80 -3.79
C ALA A 18 2.21 1.28 -3.90
N LEU A 19 1.47 0.83 -4.91
CA LEU A 19 1.27 -0.60 -5.16
C LEU A 19 2.58 -1.30 -5.48
N GLU A 20 3.42 -0.67 -6.31
CA GLU A 20 4.74 -1.21 -6.64
C GLU A 20 5.62 -1.31 -5.41
N ARG A 21 5.62 -0.30 -4.56
CA ARG A 21 6.38 -0.31 -3.30
C ARG A 21 5.89 -1.40 -2.35
N PHE A 22 4.58 -1.55 -2.23
CA PHE A 22 3.97 -2.60 -1.42
C PHE A 22 4.40 -3.98 -1.91
N SER A 23 4.25 -4.21 -3.21
CA SER A 23 4.58 -5.51 -3.82
C SER A 23 6.05 -5.84 -3.65
N LYS A 24 6.94 -4.85 -3.81
CA LYS A 24 8.37 -5.05 -3.61
C LYS A 24 8.69 -5.44 -2.18
N ARG A 25 8.06 -4.81 -1.20
CA ARG A 25 8.25 -5.18 0.22
C ARG A 25 7.81 -6.61 0.49
N VAL A 26 6.69 -7.01 -0.09
CA VAL A 26 6.20 -8.41 0.04
C VAL A 26 7.20 -9.38 -0.54
N LEU A 27 7.69 -9.10 -1.75
CA LEU A 27 8.67 -9.97 -2.41
C LEU A 27 9.98 -10.06 -1.63
N ASP A 28 10.45 -8.94 -1.08
CA ASP A 28 11.66 -8.93 -0.25
C ASP A 28 11.47 -9.81 1.00
N ASP A 29 10.31 -9.71 1.65
CA ASP A 29 10.00 -10.54 2.82
C ASP A 29 9.87 -12.01 2.46
N CYS A 30 9.29 -12.31 1.30
CA CYS A 30 9.21 -13.68 0.80
C CYS A 30 10.60 -14.27 0.58
N GLN A 31 11.51 -13.49 -0.03
CA GLN A 31 12.87 -13.93 -0.27
C GLN A 31 13.59 -14.22 1.04
N ARG A 32 13.41 -13.38 2.04
CA ARG A 32 14.01 -13.57 3.36
C ARG A 32 13.58 -14.90 3.97
N ILE A 33 12.29 -15.23 3.88
CA ILE A 33 11.77 -16.50 4.39
C ILE A 33 12.34 -17.65 3.59
N CYS A 34 12.33 -17.58 2.26
CA CYS A 34 12.81 -18.65 1.39
C CYS A 34 14.28 -18.98 1.62
N CYS A 35 15.08 -17.97 2.01
CA CYS A 35 16.51 -18.12 2.21
C CYS A 35 16.91 -18.38 3.66
N ASP A 36 15.96 -18.49 4.58
CA ASP A 36 16.24 -18.67 5.99
C ASP A 36 16.58 -20.16 6.30
N GLU A 37 17.86 -20.47 6.29
CA GLU A 37 18.34 -21.81 6.53
C GLU A 37 18.16 -22.31 7.98
N SER A 38 17.82 -21.42 8.89
CA SER A 38 17.52 -21.83 10.28
C SER A 38 16.18 -22.55 10.37
N LEU A 39 15.33 -22.41 9.35
CA LEU A 39 14.03 -23.06 9.28
C LEU A 39 14.08 -24.25 8.34
N THR A 40 13.30 -25.29 8.66
CA THR A 40 13.10 -26.42 7.72
C THR A 40 12.38 -25.94 6.47
N ALA A 41 12.50 -26.67 5.38
CA ALA A 41 11.79 -26.35 4.15
C ALA A 41 10.27 -26.28 4.38
N HIS A 42 9.73 -27.17 5.20
CA HIS A 42 8.30 -27.19 5.52
C HIS A 42 7.88 -25.93 6.29
N LYS A 43 8.68 -25.50 7.27
CA LYS A 43 8.40 -24.25 8.00
C LYS A 43 8.47 -23.04 7.10
N ARG A 44 9.45 -22.97 6.22
CA ARG A 44 9.56 -21.87 5.24
C ARG A 44 8.33 -21.81 4.35
N TYR A 45 7.88 -22.95 3.87
CA TYR A 45 6.67 -23.04 3.06
C TYR A 45 5.46 -22.51 3.84
N ARG A 46 5.30 -22.95 5.09
CA ARG A 46 4.18 -22.54 5.94
C ARG A 46 4.21 -21.03 6.24
N GLU A 47 5.36 -20.51 6.58
CA GLU A 47 5.51 -19.07 6.87
C GLU A 47 5.28 -18.21 5.63
N LEU A 48 5.75 -18.65 4.48
CA LEU A 48 5.53 -17.96 3.23
C LEU A 48 4.03 -17.87 2.90
N TYR A 49 3.34 -18.99 3.04
CA TYR A 49 1.90 -19.04 2.79
C TYR A 49 1.14 -18.07 3.70
N GLN A 50 1.47 -18.07 4.99
CA GLN A 50 0.84 -17.18 5.96
C GLN A 50 1.13 -15.71 5.65
N LEU A 51 2.37 -15.40 5.30
CA LEU A 51 2.76 -14.03 4.93
C LEU A 51 1.95 -13.54 3.74
N LEU A 52 1.83 -14.35 2.70
CA LEU A 52 1.10 -13.97 1.50
C LEU A 52 -0.38 -13.73 1.77
N GLN A 53 -0.99 -14.57 2.61
CA GLN A 53 -2.39 -14.37 3.00
C GLN A 53 -2.58 -13.04 3.75
N ASP A 54 -1.71 -12.76 4.72
CA ASP A 54 -1.82 -11.55 5.53
C ASP A 54 -1.61 -10.29 4.69
N ARG A 55 -0.60 -10.33 3.80
CA ARG A 55 -0.30 -9.18 2.93
C ARG A 55 -1.37 -8.97 1.87
N ASP A 56 -1.98 -10.05 1.38
CA ASP A 56 -3.06 -9.95 0.39
C ASP A 56 -4.29 -9.27 0.99
N ARG A 57 -4.61 -9.53 2.25
CA ARG A 57 -5.68 -8.81 2.95
C ARG A 57 -5.38 -7.32 3.08
N ALA A 58 -4.13 -6.98 3.44
CA ALA A 58 -3.72 -5.59 3.56
C ALA A 58 -3.78 -4.88 2.21
N MET A 59 -3.34 -5.55 1.14
CA MET A 59 -3.41 -5.02 -0.21
C MET A 59 -4.86 -4.76 -0.63
N SER A 60 -5.73 -5.73 -0.38
CA SER A 60 -7.14 -5.63 -0.73
C SER A 60 -7.80 -4.40 -0.11
N THR A 61 -7.52 -4.14 1.16
CA THR A 61 -8.11 -2.99 1.87
C THR A 61 -7.68 -1.66 1.26
N ALA A 62 -6.43 -1.52 0.88
CA ALA A 62 -5.88 -0.25 0.40
C ALA A 62 -6.01 -0.06 -1.12
N PHE A 63 -6.05 -1.14 -1.90
CA PHE A 63 -5.88 -1.05 -3.35
C PHE A 63 -7.02 -1.60 -4.20
N ASP A 64 -7.84 -2.51 -3.68
CA ASP A 64 -8.87 -3.14 -4.52
C ASP A 64 -10.06 -2.22 -4.78
N ASP A 65 -10.38 -1.31 -3.87
CA ASP A 65 -11.51 -0.40 -4.03
C ASP A 65 -11.04 0.86 -4.77
N PHE A 66 -11.01 0.78 -6.10
CA PHE A 66 -10.51 1.84 -6.95
C PHE A 66 -11.66 2.74 -7.40
N ARG A 67 -12.09 3.64 -6.49
CA ARG A 67 -13.18 4.59 -6.74
C ARG A 67 -12.81 5.97 -6.26
N ARG A 68 -13.30 6.97 -6.98
CA ARG A 68 -13.06 8.37 -6.61
C ARG A 68 -13.63 8.71 -5.22
N SER A 69 -14.78 8.11 -4.89
CA SER A 69 -15.45 8.36 -3.60
C SER A 69 -14.69 7.78 -2.40
N THR A 70 -13.83 6.78 -2.61
CA THR A 70 -13.06 6.14 -1.53
C THR A 70 -11.59 6.50 -1.57
N ALA A 71 -11.19 7.37 -2.51
CA ALA A 71 -9.76 7.67 -2.73
C ALA A 71 -9.08 8.25 -1.49
N ARG A 72 -9.74 9.14 -0.73
CA ARG A 72 -9.15 9.71 0.49
C ARG A 72 -8.88 8.64 1.54
N PHE A 73 -9.82 7.73 1.72
CA PHE A 73 -9.66 6.62 2.67
C PHE A 73 -8.48 5.74 2.28
N CYS A 74 -8.43 5.33 1.00
CA CYS A 74 -7.35 4.48 0.50
C CYS A 74 -5.99 5.20 0.60
N LEU A 75 -5.94 6.48 0.26
CA LEU A 75 -4.71 7.27 0.36
C LEU A 75 -4.23 7.35 1.82
N LYS A 76 -5.13 7.51 2.77
CA LYS A 76 -4.75 7.52 4.18
C LYS A 76 -4.14 6.18 4.60
N LEU A 77 -4.70 5.06 4.14
CA LEU A 77 -4.13 3.73 4.41
C LEU A 77 -2.74 3.59 3.80
N MET A 78 -2.56 4.05 2.56
CA MET A 78 -1.26 4.03 1.90
C MET A 78 -0.22 4.86 2.65
N ARG A 79 -0.61 6.05 3.12
CA ARG A 79 0.27 6.90 3.93
C ARG A 79 0.64 6.22 5.24
N ARG A 80 -0.33 5.59 5.90
CA ARG A 80 -0.09 4.88 7.17
C ARG A 80 0.92 3.76 6.99
N GLN A 81 0.94 3.11 5.85
CA GLN A 81 1.89 2.05 5.54
C GLN A 81 3.23 2.57 5.01
N GLY A 82 3.40 3.89 4.92
CA GLY A 82 4.64 4.48 4.44
C GLY A 82 4.89 4.25 2.95
N LEU A 83 3.81 4.16 2.15
CA LEU A 83 3.90 3.86 0.72
C LEU A 83 3.87 5.10 -0.17
N VAL A 84 3.69 6.28 0.43
CA VAL A 84 3.60 7.54 -0.30
C VAL A 84 4.64 8.50 0.27
N THR A 85 5.42 9.13 -0.60
CA THR A 85 6.46 10.08 -0.18
C THR A 85 5.85 11.44 0.14
N ASP A 86 6.58 12.25 0.91
CA ASP A 86 6.17 13.61 1.22
C ASP A 86 6.06 14.45 -0.05
N GLU A 87 6.99 14.26 -0.99
CA GLU A 87 6.97 14.94 -2.29
C GLU A 87 5.71 14.60 -3.07
N GLU A 88 5.31 13.34 -3.07
CA GLU A 88 4.08 12.91 -3.73
C GLU A 88 2.85 13.52 -3.07
N MET A 89 2.85 13.64 -1.74
CA MET A 89 1.74 14.29 -1.04
C MET A 89 1.61 15.77 -1.39
N MET A 90 2.72 16.43 -1.71
CA MET A 90 2.68 17.84 -2.12
C MET A 90 1.98 18.06 -3.46
N GLU A 91 1.77 17.00 -4.24
CA GLU A 91 1.06 17.08 -5.51
C GLU A 91 -0.47 17.06 -5.35
N PHE A 92 -0.94 16.76 -4.13
CA PHE A 92 -2.37 16.82 -3.82
C PHE A 92 -2.74 18.20 -3.29
N SER A 93 -4.04 18.53 -3.37
CA SER A 93 -4.55 19.76 -2.80
C SER A 93 -4.35 19.78 -1.28
N PRO A 94 -4.30 20.99 -0.66
CA PRO A 94 -4.24 21.09 0.80
C PRO A 94 -5.39 20.35 1.50
N GLU A 95 -6.58 20.36 0.92
CA GLU A 95 -7.75 19.66 1.46
C GLU A 95 -7.48 18.16 1.59
N VAL A 96 -6.95 17.52 0.54
CA VAL A 96 -6.66 16.10 0.54
C VAL A 96 -5.50 15.79 1.50
N ARG A 97 -4.46 16.62 1.49
CA ARG A 97 -3.33 16.43 2.41
C ARG A 97 -3.80 16.47 3.87
N TYR A 98 -4.64 17.45 4.21
CA TYR A 98 -5.17 17.57 5.55
C TYR A 98 -6.08 16.39 5.92
N ALA A 99 -7.00 16.02 5.02
CA ALA A 99 -7.96 14.94 5.26
C ALA A 99 -7.30 13.57 5.44
N THR A 100 -6.09 13.40 4.94
CA THR A 100 -5.36 12.12 5.01
C THR A 100 -4.18 12.14 5.98
N GLU A 101 -4.04 13.18 6.78
CA GLU A 101 -2.99 13.24 7.80
C GLU A 101 -3.11 12.08 8.77
N LEU A 102 -1.96 11.58 9.21
CA LEU A 102 -1.90 10.51 10.21
C LEU A 102 -2.01 11.12 11.61
N ASP A 103 -2.69 10.42 12.47
CA ASP A 103 -2.88 10.84 13.86
C ASP A 103 -1.61 10.65 14.69
#